data_738100331f72ed299f85131abdb233d8
#
_entry.id   738100331f72ed299f85131abdb233d8
#
_cell.length_a   1.000
_cell.length_b   1.000
_cell.length_c   1.000
_cell.angle_alpha   90.00
_cell.angle_beta   90.00
_cell.angle_gamma   90.00
#
_symmetry.space_group_name_H-M   'P 1'
#
loop_
_entity.id
_entity.type
_entity.pdbx_description
1 polymer ?
#
loop_
_entity_poly.entity_id
_entity_poly.type
_entity_poly.pdbx_seq_one_letter_code
_entity_poly.pdbx_strand_id
1 'polypeptide(L)'
;MWEMANIREQCSWVHSNKEEATKKALALIRGAIGKVKHHKPIGTIEIHVNRNILVVGAGIAGMHASLELADKGFHVYLVEKEASIGGNMTRLGRTFPTDDCSMCTVSPIMNKVNSHPNIELLTLSEVVETSGRPGDYKVVVEIRPRYVNPDKCTGCGLCTEKCPISIPSKYNLGLDKTKAIHIPFDSCVPNIAVIESDVCLKLTKN
;
A
#
# COMPACT_ATOMS: atom_id res chain seq x y z
N MET A 1 -4.15 -33.85 3.38
CA MET A 1 -2.84 -33.32 3.81
C MET A 1 -1.83 -33.60 2.72
N TRP A 2 -0.87 -32.74 2.50
CA TRP A 2 0.15 -32.85 1.45
C TRP A 2 1.48 -32.34 1.96
N GLU A 3 2.57 -32.75 1.31
CA GLU A 3 3.93 -32.28 1.57
C GLU A 3 4.66 -32.19 0.23
N MET A 4 5.55 -31.19 0.09
CA MET A 4 6.30 -30.96 -1.14
C MET A 4 7.71 -31.55 -1.03
N ALA A 5 8.10 -32.34 -2.03
CA ALA A 5 9.49 -32.72 -2.24
C ALA A 5 10.07 -31.92 -3.40
N ASN A 6 10.92 -30.94 -3.12
CA ASN A 6 11.54 -30.10 -4.15
C ASN A 6 12.71 -30.84 -4.83
N ILE A 7 12.39 -31.63 -5.86
CA ILE A 7 13.37 -32.41 -6.63
C ILE A 7 14.00 -31.61 -7.78
N ARG A 8 13.50 -30.42 -8.10
CA ARG A 8 14.05 -29.55 -9.12
C ARG A 8 15.25 -28.77 -8.59
N GLU A 9 15.04 -27.93 -7.61
CA GLU A 9 16.07 -27.04 -7.08
C GLU A 9 17.08 -27.76 -6.19
N GLN A 10 16.61 -28.75 -5.41
CA GLN A 10 17.47 -29.49 -4.47
C GLN A 10 18.11 -30.74 -5.08
N CYS A 11 17.77 -31.10 -6.32
CA CYS A 11 18.34 -32.26 -7.01
C CYS A 11 18.84 -31.90 -8.41
N SER A 12 17.94 -31.68 -9.38
CA SER A 12 18.35 -31.59 -10.79
C SER A 12 19.19 -30.35 -11.11
N TRP A 13 19.02 -29.26 -10.37
CA TRP A 13 19.80 -28.03 -10.60
C TRP A 13 21.19 -28.04 -9.95
N VAL A 14 21.37 -28.81 -8.88
CA VAL A 14 22.59 -28.78 -8.06
C VAL A 14 23.48 -30.02 -8.24
N HIS A 15 23.05 -31.03 -9.02
CA HIS A 15 23.78 -32.22 -9.30
C HIS A 15 24.01 -32.40 -10.81
N SER A 16 25.27 -32.49 -11.24
CA SER A 16 25.63 -32.79 -12.63
C SER A 16 25.54 -34.29 -12.96
N ASN A 17 25.67 -35.16 -11.94
CA ASN A 17 25.60 -36.61 -12.08
C ASN A 17 24.15 -37.09 -11.86
N LYS A 18 23.60 -37.80 -12.87
CA LYS A 18 22.21 -38.30 -12.84
C LYS A 18 21.96 -39.32 -11.74
N GLU A 19 22.92 -40.17 -11.41
CA GLU A 19 22.76 -41.20 -10.38
C GLU A 19 22.71 -40.59 -8.99
N GLU A 20 23.55 -39.60 -8.71
CA GLU A 20 23.55 -38.86 -7.44
C GLU A 20 22.28 -38.04 -7.30
N ALA A 21 21.85 -37.34 -8.35
CA ALA A 21 20.57 -36.63 -8.37
C ALA A 21 19.39 -37.55 -8.08
N THR A 22 19.38 -38.77 -8.67
CA THR A 22 18.32 -39.75 -8.44
C THR A 22 18.32 -40.26 -7.00
N LYS A 23 19.49 -40.58 -6.43
CA LYS A 23 19.61 -40.97 -5.02
C LYS A 23 19.09 -39.88 -4.09
N LYS A 24 19.46 -38.64 -4.36
CA LYS A 24 19.00 -37.47 -3.59
C LYS A 24 17.49 -37.27 -3.71
N ALA A 25 16.93 -37.37 -4.91
CA ALA A 25 15.49 -37.26 -5.14
C ALA A 25 14.71 -38.33 -4.36
N LEU A 26 15.17 -39.59 -4.40
CA LEU A 26 14.55 -40.67 -3.63
C LEU A 26 14.60 -40.40 -2.12
N ALA A 27 15.70 -39.85 -1.61
CA ALA A 27 15.83 -39.50 -0.20
C ALA A 27 14.85 -38.40 0.20
N LEU A 28 14.72 -37.35 -0.62
CA LEU A 28 13.76 -36.25 -0.37
C LEU A 28 12.30 -36.73 -0.43
N ILE A 29 11.94 -37.58 -1.40
CA ILE A 29 10.60 -38.14 -1.52
C ILE A 29 10.29 -39.03 -0.31
N ARG A 30 11.21 -39.90 0.10
CA ARG A 30 11.05 -40.74 1.30
C ARG A 30 10.87 -39.89 2.56
N GLY A 31 11.62 -38.80 2.69
CA GLY A 31 11.48 -37.84 3.79
C GLY A 31 10.10 -37.17 3.80
N ALA A 32 9.64 -36.70 2.64
CA ALA A 32 8.32 -36.10 2.49
C ALA A 32 7.19 -37.09 2.81
N ILE A 33 7.29 -38.33 2.32
CA ILE A 33 6.32 -39.40 2.67
C ILE A 33 6.33 -39.67 4.18
N GLY A 34 7.51 -39.78 4.80
CA GLY A 34 7.63 -39.95 6.25
C GLY A 34 6.95 -38.82 7.01
N LYS A 35 7.17 -37.57 6.60
CA LYS A 35 6.57 -36.37 7.20
C LYS A 35 5.04 -36.36 7.07
N VAL A 36 4.50 -36.63 5.87
CA VAL A 36 3.05 -36.66 5.62
C VAL A 36 2.33 -37.69 6.49
N LYS A 37 2.95 -38.86 6.75
CA LYS A 37 2.37 -39.89 7.63
C LYS A 37 2.12 -39.41 9.06
N HIS A 38 2.88 -38.42 9.51
CA HIS A 38 2.75 -37.84 10.85
C HIS A 38 1.91 -36.54 10.88
N HIS A 39 1.46 -36.06 9.73
CA HIS A 39 0.58 -34.90 9.69
C HIS A 39 -0.75 -35.23 10.34
N LYS A 40 -1.19 -34.35 11.23
CA LYS A 40 -2.53 -34.39 11.81
C LYS A 40 -3.34 -33.21 11.25
N PRO A 41 -4.66 -33.37 11.04
CA PRO A 41 -5.51 -32.24 10.70
C PRO A 41 -5.40 -31.16 11.77
N ILE A 42 -5.23 -29.92 11.34
CA ILE A 42 -5.33 -28.78 12.25
C ILE A 42 -6.81 -28.57 12.53
N GLY A 43 -7.17 -28.49 13.81
CA GLY A 43 -8.54 -28.18 14.23
C GLY A 43 -8.97 -26.82 13.69
N THR A 44 -10.23 -26.71 13.29
CA THR A 44 -10.83 -25.41 12.91
C THR A 44 -11.20 -24.65 14.18
N ILE A 45 -10.88 -23.38 14.19
CA ILE A 45 -11.30 -22.44 15.24
C ILE A 45 -12.26 -21.46 14.58
N GLU A 46 -13.48 -21.37 15.09
CA GLU A 46 -14.43 -20.36 14.67
C GLU A 46 -14.15 -19.08 15.45
N ILE A 47 -13.93 -17.99 14.73
CA ILE A 47 -13.74 -16.68 15.32
C ILE A 47 -14.77 -15.73 14.72
N HIS A 48 -15.32 -14.86 15.57
CA HIS A 48 -16.10 -13.73 15.08
C HIS A 48 -15.16 -12.72 14.44
N VAL A 49 -15.47 -12.27 13.23
CA VAL A 49 -14.66 -11.30 12.49
C VAL A 49 -15.45 -10.01 12.29
N ASN A 50 -14.89 -8.90 12.72
CA ASN A 50 -15.42 -7.58 12.40
C ASN A 50 -15.33 -7.34 10.88
N ARG A 51 -16.38 -6.75 10.30
CA ARG A 51 -16.45 -6.48 8.85
C ARG A 51 -15.77 -5.16 8.44
N ASN A 52 -15.24 -4.42 9.39
CA ASN A 52 -14.41 -3.25 9.12
C ASN A 52 -12.97 -3.70 8.93
N ILE A 53 -12.35 -3.29 7.84
CA ILE A 53 -11.00 -3.71 7.47
C ILE A 53 -10.11 -2.47 7.39
N LEU A 54 -8.92 -2.55 7.97
CA LEU A 54 -7.89 -1.54 7.82
C LEU A 54 -6.86 -2.00 6.77
N VAL A 55 -6.60 -1.14 5.80
CA VAL A 55 -5.51 -1.30 4.84
C VAL A 55 -4.52 -0.16 5.04
N VAL A 56 -3.25 -0.49 5.27
CA VAL A 56 -2.19 0.49 5.53
C VAL A 56 -1.30 0.64 4.30
N GLY A 57 -1.24 1.86 3.78
CA GLY A 57 -0.51 2.23 2.57
C GLY A 57 -1.38 2.17 1.31
N ALA A 58 -1.61 3.34 0.70
CA ALA A 58 -2.39 3.49 -0.52
C ALA A 58 -1.52 3.50 -1.79
N GLY A 59 -0.52 2.65 -1.84
CA GLY A 59 0.16 2.27 -3.08
C GLY A 59 -0.70 1.33 -3.92
N ILE A 60 -0.19 0.88 -5.07
CA ILE A 60 -0.95 0.05 -6.01
C ILE A 60 -1.54 -1.21 -5.36
N ALA A 61 -0.77 -1.90 -4.50
CA ALA A 61 -1.23 -3.11 -3.81
C ALA A 61 -2.35 -2.81 -2.80
N GLY A 62 -2.19 -1.77 -1.97
CA GLY A 62 -3.21 -1.40 -0.98
C GLY A 62 -4.50 -0.91 -1.63
N MET A 63 -4.40 -0.16 -2.73
CA MET A 63 -5.58 0.29 -3.49
C MET A 63 -6.35 -0.89 -4.09
N HIS A 64 -5.67 -1.86 -4.71
CA HIS A 64 -6.33 -3.07 -5.23
C HIS A 64 -6.95 -3.91 -4.12
N ALA A 65 -6.23 -4.14 -3.02
CA ALA A 65 -6.78 -4.85 -1.86
C ALA A 65 -8.04 -4.15 -1.32
N SER A 66 -8.01 -2.82 -1.21
CA SER A 66 -9.15 -2.05 -0.73
C SER A 66 -10.36 -2.16 -1.65
N LEU A 67 -10.18 -2.07 -2.96
CA LEU A 67 -11.26 -2.23 -3.93
C LEU A 67 -11.86 -3.62 -3.89
N GLU A 68 -11.03 -4.67 -3.91
CA GLU A 68 -11.48 -6.07 -3.84
C GLU A 68 -12.28 -6.37 -2.56
N LEU A 69 -11.87 -5.82 -1.43
CA LEU A 69 -12.58 -5.99 -0.17
C LEU A 69 -13.89 -5.19 -0.14
N ALA A 70 -13.85 -3.96 -0.62
CA ALA A 70 -15.00 -3.08 -0.66
C ALA A 70 -16.09 -3.58 -1.62
N ASP A 71 -15.71 -4.14 -2.78
CA ASP A 71 -16.60 -4.78 -3.73
C ASP A 71 -17.29 -6.04 -3.14
N LYS A 72 -16.64 -6.70 -2.18
CA LYS A 72 -17.22 -7.82 -1.40
C LYS A 72 -18.11 -7.37 -0.23
N GLY A 73 -18.32 -6.07 -0.08
CA GLY A 73 -19.21 -5.48 0.93
C GLY A 73 -18.58 -5.28 2.31
N PHE A 74 -17.25 -5.31 2.41
CA PHE A 74 -16.54 -4.88 3.62
C PHE A 74 -16.41 -3.36 3.63
N HIS A 75 -16.45 -2.75 4.83
CA HIS A 75 -16.08 -1.36 5.00
C HIS A 75 -14.56 -1.27 5.19
N VAL A 76 -13.88 -0.49 4.35
CA VAL A 76 -12.42 -0.42 4.30
C VAL A 76 -11.95 0.97 4.71
N TYR A 77 -11.12 1.05 5.74
CA TYR A 77 -10.34 2.22 6.09
C TYR A 77 -8.97 2.12 5.40
N LEU A 78 -8.72 2.98 4.42
CA LEU A 78 -7.44 3.03 3.70
C LEU A 78 -6.59 4.16 4.25
N VAL A 79 -5.52 3.81 4.98
CA VAL A 79 -4.62 4.77 5.64
C VAL A 79 -3.41 5.03 4.75
N GLU A 80 -3.11 6.32 4.49
CA GLU A 80 -1.95 6.76 3.73
C GLU A 80 -1.24 7.92 4.44
N LYS A 81 0.06 7.79 4.61
CA LYS A 81 0.89 8.79 5.30
C LYS A 81 1.11 10.06 4.48
N GLU A 82 1.10 9.95 3.17
CA GLU A 82 1.27 11.07 2.26
C GLU A 82 -0.05 11.83 2.04
N ALA A 83 0.04 13.01 1.47
CA ALA A 83 -1.12 13.85 1.19
C ALA A 83 -1.98 13.35 0.01
N SER A 84 -1.48 12.38 -0.75
CA SER A 84 -2.16 11.73 -1.87
C SER A 84 -1.85 10.24 -1.93
N ILE A 85 -2.77 9.47 -2.47
CA ILE A 85 -2.59 8.04 -2.76
C ILE A 85 -1.83 7.82 -4.08
N GLY A 86 -1.49 6.56 -4.38
CA GLY A 86 -0.81 6.13 -5.61
C GLY A 86 0.61 5.64 -5.38
N GLY A 87 1.25 6.03 -4.28
CA GLY A 87 2.59 5.57 -3.89
C GLY A 87 3.65 5.81 -4.96
N ASN A 88 4.61 4.91 -5.07
CA ASN A 88 5.70 5.05 -6.04
C ASN A 88 5.25 4.93 -7.50
N MET A 89 4.10 4.31 -7.76
CA MET A 89 3.58 4.14 -9.12
C MET A 89 3.37 5.48 -9.83
N THR A 90 3.01 6.54 -9.09
CA THR A 90 2.82 7.89 -9.65
C THR A 90 4.11 8.57 -10.10
N ARG A 91 5.27 8.08 -9.62
CA ARG A 91 6.60 8.63 -9.91
C ARG A 91 7.32 7.89 -11.04
N LEU A 92 6.81 6.75 -11.47
CA LEU A 92 7.36 5.98 -12.57
C LEU A 92 6.89 6.57 -13.91
N GLY A 93 7.77 6.63 -14.90
CA GLY A 93 7.36 6.98 -16.26
C GLY A 93 6.62 5.83 -16.93
N ARG A 94 7.25 4.64 -16.90
CA ARG A 94 6.74 3.42 -17.52
C ARG A 94 6.94 2.20 -16.64
N THR A 95 6.13 1.17 -16.86
CA THR A 95 6.17 -0.10 -16.11
C THR A 95 6.83 -1.20 -16.91
N PHE A 96 7.69 -1.98 -16.26
CA PHE A 96 8.26 -3.19 -16.82
C PHE A 96 7.30 -4.37 -16.61
N PRO A 97 7.17 -5.34 -17.53
CA PRO A 97 7.85 -5.44 -18.85
C PRO A 97 7.03 -4.85 -20.02
N THR A 98 5.84 -4.33 -19.76
CA THR A 98 4.86 -3.96 -20.78
C THR A 98 5.11 -2.59 -21.41
N ASP A 99 5.99 -1.78 -20.80
CA ASP A 99 6.29 -0.40 -21.17
C ASP A 99 5.06 0.54 -21.18
N ASP A 100 4.05 0.20 -20.36
CA ASP A 100 2.85 1.00 -20.20
C ASP A 100 3.12 2.29 -19.43
N CYS A 101 2.36 3.34 -19.71
CA CYS A 101 2.35 4.57 -18.92
C CYS A 101 1.86 4.29 -17.50
N SER A 102 2.72 4.48 -16.54
CA SER A 102 2.44 4.19 -15.14
C SER A 102 1.28 5.02 -14.58
N MET A 103 1.26 6.34 -14.85
CA MET A 103 0.21 7.24 -14.40
C MET A 103 -1.14 6.90 -15.08
N CYS A 104 -1.11 6.51 -16.36
CA CYS A 104 -2.32 6.10 -17.09
C CYS A 104 -2.96 4.84 -16.47
N THR A 105 -2.15 3.97 -15.90
CA THR A 105 -2.61 2.75 -15.22
C THR A 105 -3.11 3.05 -13.80
N VAL A 106 -2.40 3.87 -13.02
CA VAL A 106 -2.73 4.07 -11.61
C VAL A 106 -3.84 5.10 -11.38
N SER A 107 -3.94 6.16 -12.21
CA SER A 107 -4.91 7.24 -12.02
C SER A 107 -6.39 6.77 -12.03
N PRO A 108 -6.83 5.87 -12.92
CA PRO A 108 -8.19 5.32 -12.85
C PRO A 108 -8.46 4.54 -11.57
N ILE A 109 -7.46 3.84 -11.04
CA ILE A 109 -7.55 3.08 -9.78
C ILE A 109 -7.68 4.03 -8.59
N MET A 110 -6.87 5.10 -8.56
CA MET A 110 -6.96 6.15 -7.54
C MET A 110 -8.36 6.77 -7.50
N ASN A 111 -8.93 7.08 -8.66
CA ASN A 111 -10.27 7.63 -8.75
C ASN A 111 -11.36 6.65 -8.29
N LYS A 112 -11.24 5.36 -8.65
CA LYS A 112 -12.17 4.32 -8.16
C LYS A 112 -12.13 4.22 -6.64
N VAL A 113 -10.93 4.20 -6.04
CA VAL A 113 -10.77 4.19 -4.57
C VAL A 113 -11.46 5.40 -3.93
N ASN A 114 -11.22 6.60 -4.46
CA ASN A 114 -11.77 7.83 -3.91
C ASN A 114 -13.30 7.94 -4.00
N SER A 115 -13.90 7.29 -5.00
CA SER A 115 -15.35 7.33 -5.23
C SER A 115 -16.09 6.12 -4.67
N HIS A 116 -15.39 5.13 -4.13
CA HIS A 116 -16.04 3.90 -3.67
C HIS A 116 -16.77 4.09 -2.35
N PRO A 117 -18.09 3.78 -2.24
CA PRO A 117 -18.90 4.08 -1.06
C PRO A 117 -18.48 3.32 0.20
N ASN A 118 -17.80 2.17 0.05
CA ASN A 118 -17.31 1.35 1.16
C ASN A 118 -15.84 1.58 1.50
N ILE A 119 -15.19 2.59 0.90
CA ILE A 119 -13.80 2.95 1.23
C ILE A 119 -13.76 4.32 1.87
N GLU A 120 -13.25 4.38 3.09
CA GLU A 120 -12.90 5.62 3.77
C GLU A 120 -11.41 5.87 3.60
N LEU A 121 -11.07 6.92 2.85
CA LEU A 121 -9.69 7.29 2.55
C LEU A 121 -9.15 8.26 3.59
N LEU A 122 -8.14 7.85 4.34
CA LEU A 122 -7.45 8.63 5.36
C LEU A 122 -6.03 8.97 4.89
N THR A 123 -5.86 10.12 4.23
CA THR A 123 -4.55 10.66 3.86
C THR A 123 -3.93 11.46 5.00
N LEU A 124 -2.61 11.71 4.96
CA LEU A 124 -1.83 12.32 6.05
C LEU A 124 -2.00 11.57 7.37
N SER A 125 -2.17 10.26 7.31
CA SER A 125 -2.57 9.44 8.45
C SER A 125 -1.60 8.27 8.66
N GLU A 126 -1.28 7.98 9.91
CA GLU A 126 -0.39 6.89 10.29
C GLU A 126 -1.00 6.06 11.42
N VAL A 127 -0.77 4.75 11.39
CA VAL A 127 -1.13 3.86 12.50
C VAL A 127 -0.09 4.01 13.60
N VAL A 128 -0.53 4.41 14.79
CA VAL A 128 0.35 4.64 15.95
C VAL A 128 0.26 3.55 17.00
N GLU A 129 -0.89 2.87 17.11
CA GLU A 129 -1.08 1.79 18.07
C GLU A 129 -2.01 0.72 17.52
N THR A 130 -1.70 -0.55 17.84
CA THR A 130 -2.56 -1.69 17.55
C THR A 130 -2.66 -2.60 18.75
N SER A 131 -3.87 -3.06 19.07
CA SER A 131 -4.13 -4.00 20.17
C SER A 131 -5.28 -4.94 19.79
N GLY A 132 -5.48 -6.02 20.56
CA GLY A 132 -6.54 -6.98 20.31
C GLY A 132 -6.03 -8.33 19.80
N ARG A 133 -6.88 -9.04 19.05
CA ARG A 133 -6.63 -10.40 18.55
C ARG A 133 -7.19 -10.55 17.13
N PRO A 134 -6.78 -11.59 16.38
CA PRO A 134 -7.35 -11.87 15.06
C PRO A 134 -8.89 -11.88 15.08
N GLY A 135 -9.47 -11.08 14.17
CA GLY A 135 -10.92 -10.87 14.08
C GLY A 135 -11.47 -9.67 14.86
N ASP A 136 -10.69 -9.14 15.84
CA ASP A 136 -11.13 -8.02 16.68
C ASP A 136 -9.92 -7.18 17.12
N TYR A 137 -9.38 -6.40 16.19
CA TYR A 137 -8.30 -5.45 16.45
C TYR A 137 -8.84 -4.06 16.74
N LYS A 138 -8.26 -3.40 17.74
CA LYS A 138 -8.39 -1.97 17.97
C LYS A 138 -7.15 -1.28 17.45
N VAL A 139 -7.34 -0.30 16.56
CA VAL A 139 -6.24 0.44 15.91
C VAL A 139 -6.43 1.92 16.16
N VAL A 140 -5.36 2.59 16.55
CA VAL A 140 -5.33 4.05 16.71
C VAL A 140 -4.61 4.64 15.51
N VAL A 141 -5.28 5.54 14.80
CA VAL A 141 -4.76 6.24 13.64
C VAL A 141 -4.59 7.71 13.99
N GLU A 142 -3.39 8.24 13.85
CA GLU A 142 -3.11 9.67 13.95
C GLU A 142 -3.30 10.33 12.58
N ILE A 143 -4.10 11.40 12.55
CA ILE A 143 -4.38 12.17 11.33
C ILE A 143 -3.72 13.54 11.46
N ARG A 144 -2.73 13.82 10.62
CA ARG A 144 -2.06 15.12 10.56
C ARG A 144 -2.91 16.14 9.82
N PRO A 145 -3.00 17.38 10.30
CA PRO A 145 -3.81 18.39 9.66
C PRO A 145 -3.24 18.80 8.29
N ARG A 146 -4.12 18.93 7.31
CA ARG A 146 -3.79 19.44 5.97
C ARG A 146 -3.69 20.98 5.93
N TYR A 147 -4.28 21.65 6.91
CA TYR A 147 -4.41 23.12 7.02
C TYR A 147 -5.16 23.77 5.84
N VAL A 148 -5.78 23.01 4.99
CA VAL A 148 -6.63 23.43 3.86
C VAL A 148 -7.98 22.74 4.02
N ASN A 149 -9.06 23.53 3.96
CA ASN A 149 -10.40 22.98 4.03
C ASN A 149 -10.71 22.20 2.74
N PRO A 150 -10.99 20.88 2.83
CA PRO A 150 -11.24 20.05 1.66
C PRO A 150 -12.48 20.47 0.87
N ASP A 151 -13.54 20.92 1.57
CA ASP A 151 -14.83 21.29 0.95
C ASP A 151 -14.74 22.59 0.13
N LYS A 152 -13.72 23.41 0.41
CA LYS A 152 -13.49 24.69 -0.26
C LYS A 152 -12.36 24.66 -1.29
N CYS A 153 -11.53 23.64 -1.25
CA CYS A 153 -10.38 23.53 -2.16
C CYS A 153 -10.80 22.91 -3.49
N THR A 154 -10.65 23.66 -4.57
CA THR A 154 -10.93 23.18 -5.93
C THR A 154 -9.73 22.55 -6.62
N GLY A 155 -8.56 22.49 -5.96
CA GLY A 155 -7.33 21.98 -6.56
C GLY A 155 -6.74 22.88 -7.66
N CYS A 156 -7.11 24.14 -7.72
CA CYS A 156 -6.72 25.04 -8.82
C CYS A 156 -5.24 25.49 -8.82
N GLY A 157 -4.50 25.27 -7.74
CA GLY A 157 -3.05 25.60 -7.66
C GLY A 157 -2.72 27.09 -7.43
N LEU A 158 -3.66 28.03 -7.46
CA LEU A 158 -3.41 29.46 -7.28
C LEU A 158 -2.69 29.80 -5.96
N CYS A 159 -2.96 29.03 -4.91
CA CYS A 159 -2.28 29.21 -3.62
C CYS A 159 -0.77 28.90 -3.71
N THR A 160 -0.39 27.94 -4.53
CA THR A 160 1.01 27.57 -4.80
C THR A 160 1.76 28.74 -5.48
N GLU A 161 1.13 29.37 -6.49
CA GLU A 161 1.73 30.50 -7.19
C GLU A 161 1.97 31.71 -6.27
N LYS A 162 1.08 31.95 -5.33
CA LYS A 162 1.15 33.10 -4.40
C LYS A 162 2.05 32.86 -3.20
N CYS A 163 2.48 31.62 -2.94
CA CYS A 163 3.32 31.30 -1.79
C CYS A 163 4.78 31.75 -2.02
N PRO A 164 5.37 32.60 -1.15
CA PRO A 164 6.77 33.04 -1.33
C PRO A 164 7.78 31.96 -0.95
N ILE A 165 7.40 30.98 -0.10
CA ILE A 165 8.33 29.99 0.46
C ILE A 165 8.49 28.82 -0.49
N SER A 166 9.74 28.58 -0.92
CA SER A 166 10.12 27.43 -1.74
C SER A 166 10.85 26.40 -0.89
N ILE A 167 10.50 25.13 -1.06
CA ILE A 167 11.07 23.97 -0.36
C ILE A 167 11.42 22.87 -1.37
N PRO A 168 12.33 21.94 -1.03
CA PRO A 168 12.54 20.75 -1.85
C PRO A 168 11.26 19.95 -2.02
N SER A 169 10.97 19.49 -3.23
CA SER A 169 9.80 18.65 -3.51
C SER A 169 9.98 17.26 -2.93
N LYS A 170 9.16 16.88 -1.96
CA LYS A 170 9.13 15.50 -1.45
C LYS A 170 8.69 14.50 -2.53
N TYR A 171 7.76 14.90 -3.37
CA TYR A 171 7.27 14.07 -4.47
C TYR A 171 8.39 13.72 -5.44
N ASN A 172 9.21 14.69 -5.81
CA ASN A 172 10.32 14.49 -6.73
C ASN A 172 11.67 14.28 -6.01
N LEU A 173 11.64 13.73 -4.79
CA LEU A 173 12.82 13.34 -4.01
C LEU A 173 13.86 14.46 -3.82
N GLY A 174 13.41 15.71 -3.81
CA GLY A 174 14.28 16.88 -3.67
C GLY A 174 14.99 17.34 -4.94
N LEU A 175 14.75 16.71 -6.09
CA LEU A 175 15.36 17.06 -7.37
C LEU A 175 14.86 18.41 -7.92
N ASP A 176 13.70 18.85 -7.48
CA ASP A 176 13.13 20.17 -7.79
C ASP A 176 12.59 20.84 -6.53
N LYS A 177 11.96 22.00 -6.71
CA LYS A 177 11.36 22.78 -5.63
C LYS A 177 9.86 22.89 -5.80
N THR A 178 9.15 22.80 -4.69
CA THR A 178 7.74 23.15 -4.57
C THR A 178 7.55 24.31 -3.59
N LYS A 179 6.32 24.63 -3.23
CA LYS A 179 5.99 25.69 -2.27
C LYS A 179 5.54 25.12 -0.93
N ALA A 180 5.62 25.93 0.14
CA ALA A 180 5.11 25.52 1.45
C ALA A 180 3.61 25.16 1.44
N ILE A 181 2.83 25.77 0.56
CA ILE A 181 1.50 25.30 0.17
C ILE A 181 1.55 24.83 -1.28
N HIS A 182 1.11 23.61 -1.54
CA HIS A 182 1.19 23.04 -2.88
C HIS A 182 0.15 21.96 -3.09
N ILE A 183 -0.12 21.63 -4.36
CA ILE A 183 -0.77 20.39 -4.80
C ILE A 183 0.34 19.33 -4.86
N PRO A 184 0.16 18.12 -4.31
CA PRO A 184 1.22 17.10 -4.27
C PRO A 184 1.84 16.77 -5.63
N PHE A 185 0.98 16.55 -6.62
CA PHE A 185 1.35 16.33 -8.04
C PHE A 185 0.10 16.43 -8.91
N ASP A 186 0.27 16.52 -10.22
CA ASP A 186 -0.85 16.53 -11.15
C ASP A 186 -1.64 15.23 -11.07
N SER A 187 -2.97 15.31 -11.06
CA SER A 187 -3.87 14.17 -10.90
C SER A 187 -3.79 13.46 -9.53
N CYS A 188 -3.29 14.14 -8.49
CA CYS A 188 -3.29 13.60 -7.14
C CYS A 188 -4.72 13.33 -6.62
N VAL A 189 -4.85 12.38 -5.71
CA VAL A 189 -6.11 12.03 -5.07
C VAL A 189 -5.92 11.94 -3.56
N PRO A 190 -6.67 12.73 -2.78
CA PRO A 190 -7.60 13.79 -3.19
C PRO A 190 -6.85 14.97 -3.83
N ASN A 191 -7.49 15.64 -4.79
CA ASN A 191 -6.91 16.83 -5.44
C ASN A 191 -7.10 18.08 -4.56
N ILE A 192 -6.40 18.13 -3.46
CA ILE A 192 -6.49 19.16 -2.42
C ILE A 192 -5.09 19.63 -2.06
N ALA A 193 -4.89 20.94 -1.97
CA ALA A 193 -3.63 21.51 -1.52
C ALA A 193 -3.29 21.07 -0.09
N VAL A 194 -1.99 21.02 0.21
CA VAL A 194 -1.45 20.76 1.54
C VAL A 194 -0.50 21.85 1.95
N ILE A 195 -0.42 22.16 3.26
CA ILE A 195 0.54 23.12 3.80
C ILE A 195 1.56 22.35 4.64
N GLU A 196 2.85 22.54 4.32
CA GLU A 196 3.95 22.08 5.16
C GLU A 196 4.09 23.04 6.35
N SER A 197 3.56 22.63 7.50
CA SER A 197 3.42 23.48 8.70
C SER A 197 4.77 24.01 9.20
N ASP A 198 5.81 23.18 9.13
CA ASP A 198 7.13 23.46 9.71
C ASP A 198 7.88 24.62 9.02
N VAL A 199 7.46 24.95 7.81
CA VAL A 199 8.09 26.00 6.98
C VAL A 199 7.12 27.11 6.58
N CYS A 200 5.85 26.99 6.88
CA CYS A 200 4.84 27.97 6.56
C CYS A 200 4.98 29.20 7.45
N LEU A 201 5.25 30.38 6.87
CA LEU A 201 5.44 31.63 7.62
C LEU A 201 4.25 31.99 8.52
N LYS A 202 3.03 31.61 8.14
CA LYS A 202 1.84 31.90 8.94
C LYS A 202 1.71 30.93 10.14
N LEU A 203 2.09 29.68 9.98
CA LEU A 203 1.97 28.65 11.01
C LEU A 203 3.16 28.63 11.97
N THR A 204 4.34 29.07 11.53
CA THR A 204 5.57 29.10 12.36
C THR A 204 5.70 30.39 13.19
N LYS A 205 4.93 31.45 12.90
CA LYS A 205 5.01 32.73 13.59
C LYS A 205 3.92 32.96 14.65
N ASN A 206 3.08 31.95 14.93
CA ASN A 206 2.06 32.00 16.00
C ASN A 206 2.48 31.21 17.21
#